data_3e2357e1bf6e03f8ba5668aae2d66ee3
#
_entry.id   3e2357e1bf6e03f8ba5668aae2d66ee3
#
_cell.length_a   1.000
_cell.length_b   1.000
_cell.length_c   1.000
_cell.angle_alpha   90.00
_cell.angle_beta   90.00
_cell.angle_gamma   90.00
#
_symmetry.space_group_name_H-M   'P 1'
#
loop_
_entity.id
_entity.type
_entity.pdbx_description
1 polymer ?
#
loop_
_entity_poly.entity_id
_entity_poly.type
_entity_poly.pdbx_seq_one_letter_code
_entity_poly.pdbx_strand_id
1 'polypeptide(L)'
;MKQSKIQAYLLRVNKLSGVVYKGYLAEVDNTLEAEQRYVNFNEANGLIAVVSINNEIDVICNDEGKIRNFPINRFLVSDDGVVLDMLVGNIMCVRHNSDGEFTSIKEDDIPIIESHLIPLMPDKMINYEEAE
;
A
#
# COMPACT_ATOMS: atom_id res chain seq x y z
N MET A 1 -19.73 10.10 7.30
CA MET A 1 -18.78 11.14 7.75
C MET A 1 -17.36 10.62 7.63
N LYS A 2 -16.48 11.44 7.08
CA LYS A 2 -15.07 11.08 6.91
C LYS A 2 -14.36 11.05 8.26
N GLN A 3 -13.63 9.96 8.54
CA GLN A 3 -12.79 9.84 9.73
C GLN A 3 -11.47 10.58 9.48
N SER A 4 -11.00 11.33 10.47
CA SER A 4 -9.74 12.08 10.36
C SER A 4 -8.50 11.20 10.40
N LYS A 5 -8.61 10.04 11.05
CA LYS A 5 -7.54 9.03 11.12
C LYS A 5 -8.14 7.66 10.88
N ILE A 6 -7.38 6.80 10.23
CA ILE A 6 -7.80 5.43 9.93
C ILE A 6 -6.65 4.47 10.17
N GLN A 7 -6.99 3.18 10.35
CA GLN A 7 -6.02 2.09 10.35
C GLN A 7 -5.80 1.67 8.90
N ALA A 8 -4.56 1.77 8.43
CA ALA A 8 -4.18 1.32 7.10
C ALA A 8 -3.23 0.13 7.22
N TYR A 9 -3.23 -0.74 6.21
CA TYR A 9 -2.23 -1.81 6.12
C TYR A 9 -1.11 -1.31 5.23
N LEU A 10 0.08 -1.15 5.81
CA LEU A 10 1.22 -0.52 5.15
C LEU A 10 2.20 -1.58 4.65
N LEU A 11 2.55 -1.48 3.37
CA LEU A 11 3.53 -2.35 2.72
C LEU A 11 4.67 -1.46 2.23
N ARG A 12 5.78 -1.49 2.96
CA ARG A 12 6.92 -0.62 2.68
C ARG A 12 8.04 -1.33 1.93
N VAL A 13 8.81 -0.56 1.21
CA VAL A 13 10.05 -0.99 0.56
C VAL A 13 11.11 0.07 0.82
N ASN A 14 12.37 -0.35 1.01
CA ASN A 14 13.47 0.60 1.18
C ASN A 14 13.83 1.19 -0.17
N LYS A 15 13.81 2.51 -0.28
CA LYS A 15 14.05 3.22 -1.55
C LYS A 15 15.43 2.94 -2.13
N LEU A 16 16.43 2.79 -1.29
CA LEU A 16 17.82 2.64 -1.72
C LEU A 16 18.23 1.19 -1.91
N SER A 17 17.90 0.34 -0.93
CA SER A 17 18.31 -1.06 -0.94
C SER A 17 17.36 -1.98 -1.69
N GLY A 18 16.09 -1.57 -1.84
CA GLY A 18 15.05 -2.42 -2.40
C GLY A 18 14.54 -3.50 -1.45
N VAL A 19 14.96 -3.47 -0.17
CA VAL A 19 14.46 -4.42 0.83
C VAL A 19 12.97 -4.26 1.00
N VAL A 20 12.23 -5.37 0.91
CA VAL A 20 10.77 -5.42 1.03
C VAL A 20 10.42 -5.84 2.45
N TYR A 21 9.52 -5.07 3.07
CA TYR A 21 9.12 -5.31 4.46
C TYR A 21 7.79 -6.05 4.54
N LYS A 22 7.60 -6.79 5.64
CA LYS A 22 6.30 -7.39 5.97
C LYS A 22 5.28 -6.30 6.22
N GLY A 23 4.03 -6.53 5.82
CA GLY A 23 2.95 -5.59 6.07
C GLY A 23 2.62 -5.46 7.54
N TYR A 24 2.09 -4.30 7.92
CA TYR A 24 1.65 -4.05 9.29
C TYR A 24 0.55 -2.99 9.32
N LEU A 25 -0.31 -3.07 10.34
CA LEU A 25 -1.34 -2.07 10.57
C LEU A 25 -0.76 -0.86 11.29
N ALA A 26 -1.15 0.32 10.86
CA ALA A 26 -0.77 1.56 11.53
C ALA A 26 -1.87 2.61 11.36
N GLU A 27 -1.99 3.49 12.35
CA GLU A 27 -2.87 4.64 12.25
C GLU A 27 -2.22 5.69 11.35
N VAL A 28 -2.98 6.21 10.41
CA VAL A 28 -2.51 7.25 9.49
C VAL A 28 -3.54 8.36 9.39
N ASP A 29 -3.09 9.56 9.04
CA ASP A 29 -3.99 10.68 8.76
C ASP A 29 -4.75 10.38 7.48
N ASN A 30 -6.08 10.56 7.53
CA ASN A 30 -6.93 10.30 6.38
C ASN A 30 -7.05 11.55 5.51
N THR A 31 -5.94 11.96 4.92
CA THR A 31 -5.85 13.13 4.06
C THR A 31 -5.10 12.78 2.78
N LEU A 32 -5.42 13.49 1.72
CA LEU A 32 -4.71 13.32 0.45
C LEU A 32 -3.22 13.64 0.63
N GLU A 33 -2.89 14.67 1.40
CA GLU A 33 -1.48 15.02 1.63
C GLU A 33 -0.71 13.89 2.30
N ALA A 34 -1.29 13.24 3.32
CA ALA A 34 -0.64 12.12 4.00
C ALA A 34 -0.41 10.95 3.04
N GLU A 35 -1.40 10.63 2.22
CA GLU A 35 -1.30 9.56 1.21
C GLU A 35 -0.22 9.88 0.17
N GLN A 36 -0.21 11.11 -0.34
CA GLN A 36 0.79 11.56 -1.31
C GLN A 36 2.20 11.48 -0.75
N ARG A 37 2.40 11.85 0.51
CA ARG A 37 3.72 11.75 1.16
C ARG A 37 4.12 10.30 1.36
N TYR A 38 3.22 9.48 1.84
CA TYR A 38 3.52 8.07 2.11
C TYR A 38 4.03 7.35 0.85
N VAL A 39 3.32 7.50 -0.26
CA VAL A 39 3.71 6.83 -1.51
C VAL A 39 4.93 7.47 -2.17
N ASN A 40 5.36 8.64 -1.71
CA ASN A 40 6.51 9.37 -2.24
C ASN A 40 7.69 9.38 -1.28
N PHE A 41 7.84 8.34 -0.45
CA PHE A 41 8.91 8.20 0.53
C PHE A 41 9.02 9.41 1.45
N ASN A 42 7.86 9.88 1.93
CA ASN A 42 7.70 11.00 2.85
C ASN A 42 8.13 12.37 2.28
N GLU A 43 8.26 12.47 0.97
CA GLU A 43 8.50 13.73 0.29
C GLU A 43 7.19 14.33 -0.23
N ALA A 44 7.13 15.65 -0.34
CA ALA A 44 5.95 16.35 -0.84
C ALA A 44 5.71 16.09 -2.33
N ASN A 45 4.50 16.41 -2.80
CA ASN A 45 4.13 16.41 -4.22
C ASN A 45 4.07 15.02 -4.87
N GLY A 46 3.88 13.98 -4.10
CA GLY A 46 3.58 12.66 -4.65
C GLY A 46 2.20 12.62 -5.29
N LEU A 47 2.07 11.85 -6.37
CA LEU A 47 0.78 11.61 -7.01
C LEU A 47 0.34 10.19 -6.69
N ILE A 48 -0.92 10.04 -6.33
CA ILE A 48 -1.45 8.71 -5.99
C ILE A 48 -2.23 8.10 -7.15
N ALA A 49 -2.11 6.78 -7.25
CA ALA A 49 -3.01 5.93 -8.02
C ALA A 49 -3.73 5.00 -7.06
N VAL A 50 -4.99 4.74 -7.33
CA VAL A 50 -5.81 3.86 -6.50
C VAL A 50 -6.28 2.70 -7.35
N VAL A 51 -6.01 1.47 -6.89
CA VAL A 51 -6.42 0.24 -7.55
C VAL A 51 -7.23 -0.58 -6.56
N SER A 52 -8.35 -1.15 -6.98
CA SER A 52 -9.20 -1.93 -6.08
C SER A 52 -8.83 -3.41 -6.15
N ILE A 53 -8.70 -4.05 -4.99
CA ILE A 53 -8.58 -5.50 -4.89
C ILE A 53 -9.96 -6.15 -5.05
N ASN A 54 -10.96 -5.56 -4.40
CA ASN A 54 -12.35 -6.00 -4.45
C ASN A 54 -13.26 -4.78 -4.27
N ASN A 55 -14.54 -5.01 -3.99
CA ASN A 55 -15.51 -3.92 -3.86
C ASN A 55 -15.32 -3.04 -2.62
N GLU A 56 -14.44 -3.42 -1.71
CA GLU A 56 -14.29 -2.74 -0.41
C GLU A 56 -12.87 -2.29 -0.10
N ILE A 57 -11.86 -2.93 -0.69
CA ILE A 57 -10.44 -2.71 -0.36
C ILE A 57 -9.72 -2.07 -1.53
N ASP A 58 -9.07 -0.95 -1.25
CA ASP A 58 -8.29 -0.20 -2.22
C ASP A 58 -6.81 -0.24 -1.87
N VAL A 59 -6.00 -0.18 -2.92
CA VAL A 59 -4.53 -0.13 -2.84
C VAL A 59 -4.10 1.22 -3.38
N ILE A 60 -3.38 1.98 -2.56
CA ILE A 60 -2.86 3.30 -2.92
C ILE A 60 -1.37 3.16 -3.17
N CYS A 61 -0.91 3.61 -4.32
CA CYS A 61 0.50 3.59 -4.70
C CYS A 61 0.87 4.89 -5.42
N ASN A 62 2.15 5.06 -5.75
CA ASN A 62 2.61 6.25 -6.47
C ASN A 62 2.29 6.10 -7.95
N ASP A 63 1.57 7.08 -8.52
CA ASP A 63 1.17 7.07 -9.92
C ASP A 63 2.36 7.17 -10.88
N GLU A 64 3.47 7.70 -10.42
CA GLU A 64 4.69 7.89 -11.22
C GLU A 64 5.83 6.96 -10.80
N GLY A 65 5.57 5.98 -9.93
CA GLY A 65 6.62 5.16 -9.34
C GLY A 65 7.47 4.41 -10.36
N LYS A 66 6.86 3.88 -11.42
CA LYS A 66 7.59 3.15 -12.46
C LYS A 66 8.49 4.08 -13.27
N ILE A 67 8.00 5.26 -13.63
CA ILE A 67 8.77 6.27 -14.37
C ILE A 67 9.95 6.74 -13.52
N ARG A 68 9.76 6.83 -12.20
CA ARG A 68 10.79 7.27 -11.25
C ARG A 68 11.70 6.14 -10.78
N ASN A 69 11.53 4.93 -11.31
CA ASN A 69 12.33 3.76 -10.97
C ASN A 69 12.28 3.39 -9.47
N PHE A 70 11.13 3.52 -8.85
CA PHE A 70 10.96 3.07 -7.48
C PHE A 70 11.10 1.54 -7.40
N PRO A 71 11.66 1.01 -6.30
CA PRO A 71 11.84 -0.44 -6.16
C PRO A 71 10.51 -1.20 -6.22
N ILE A 72 10.56 -2.40 -6.76
CA ILE A 72 9.40 -3.31 -6.79
C ILE A 72 9.05 -3.68 -5.35
N ASN A 73 7.76 -3.62 -5.02
CA ASN A 73 7.25 -3.98 -3.70
C ASN A 73 6.39 -5.25 -3.75
N ARG A 74 5.37 -5.24 -4.56
CA ARG A 74 4.42 -6.37 -4.67
C ARG A 74 3.94 -6.54 -6.10
N PHE A 75 3.55 -7.76 -6.43
CA PHE A 75 2.77 -8.04 -7.64
C PHE A 75 1.30 -8.10 -7.26
N LEU A 76 0.47 -7.36 -7.99
CA LEU A 76 -0.98 -7.45 -7.87
C LEU A 76 -1.44 -8.64 -8.70
N VAL A 77 -2.13 -9.58 -8.05
CA VAL A 77 -2.62 -10.79 -8.73
C VAL A 77 -4.14 -10.90 -8.61
N SER A 78 -4.76 -11.53 -9.60
CA SER A 78 -6.18 -11.84 -9.59
C SER A 78 -6.48 -13.02 -8.66
N ASP A 79 -7.77 -13.32 -8.46
CA ASP A 79 -8.20 -14.48 -7.69
C ASP A 79 -7.64 -15.79 -8.27
N ASP A 80 -7.40 -15.83 -9.58
CA ASP A 80 -6.85 -16.99 -10.28
C ASP A 80 -5.32 -17.02 -10.26
N GLY A 81 -4.69 -16.07 -9.60
CA GLY A 81 -3.22 -16.01 -9.51
C GLY A 81 -2.54 -15.39 -10.71
N VAL A 82 -3.28 -14.76 -11.62
CA VAL A 82 -2.70 -14.08 -12.78
C VAL A 82 -2.15 -12.72 -12.34
N VAL A 83 -0.89 -12.43 -12.71
CA VAL A 83 -0.28 -11.14 -12.41
C VAL A 83 -0.94 -10.06 -13.27
N LEU A 84 -1.55 -9.09 -12.60
CA LEU A 84 -2.25 -7.97 -13.25
C LEU A 84 -1.35 -6.74 -13.36
N ASP A 85 -0.49 -6.52 -12.36
CA ASP A 85 0.37 -5.36 -12.34
C ASP A 85 1.53 -5.58 -11.37
N MET A 86 2.56 -4.78 -11.54
CA MET A 86 3.71 -4.73 -10.64
C MET A 86 3.67 -3.38 -9.92
N LEU A 87 3.54 -3.42 -8.60
CA LEU A 87 3.44 -2.22 -7.79
C LEU A 87 4.80 -1.87 -7.19
N VAL A 88 5.22 -0.63 -7.35
CA VAL A 88 6.53 -0.14 -6.92
C VAL A 88 6.38 0.94 -5.86
N GLY A 89 7.40 1.07 -5.02
CA GLY A 89 7.38 2.03 -3.92
C GLY A 89 6.51 1.58 -2.75
N ASN A 90 6.25 2.49 -1.82
CA ASN A 90 5.41 2.21 -0.66
C ASN A 90 3.94 2.10 -1.05
N ILE A 91 3.25 1.14 -0.46
CA ILE A 91 1.85 0.83 -0.76
C ILE A 91 1.02 0.98 0.52
N MET A 92 -0.15 1.58 0.42
CA MET A 92 -1.08 1.73 1.52
C MET A 92 -2.42 1.09 1.14
N CYS A 93 -2.90 0.15 1.96
CA CYS A 93 -4.20 -0.49 1.74
C CYS A 93 -5.21 0.07 2.72
N VAL A 94 -6.38 0.43 2.21
CA VAL A 94 -7.49 1.01 2.97
C VAL A 94 -8.81 0.41 2.50
N ARG A 95 -9.87 0.61 3.29
CA ARG A 95 -11.24 0.35 2.84
C ARG A 95 -11.86 1.64 2.35
N HIS A 96 -12.90 1.53 1.56
CA HIS A 96 -13.76 2.66 1.23
C HIS A 96 -15.21 2.33 1.59
N ASN A 97 -15.98 3.36 1.94
CA ASN A 97 -17.40 3.22 2.22
C ASN A 97 -18.24 3.53 0.97
N SER A 98 -19.57 3.49 1.13
CA SER A 98 -20.49 3.75 0.01
C SER A 98 -20.41 5.17 -0.55
N ASP A 99 -19.86 6.11 0.24
CA ASP A 99 -19.65 7.49 -0.21
C ASP A 99 -18.29 7.67 -0.90
N GLY A 100 -17.50 6.60 -1.02
CA GLY A 100 -16.17 6.65 -1.61
C GLY A 100 -15.09 7.21 -0.69
N GLU A 101 -15.38 7.39 0.59
CA GLU A 101 -14.41 7.86 1.57
C GLU A 101 -13.56 6.69 2.08
N PHE A 102 -12.27 6.92 2.31
CA PHE A 102 -11.40 5.89 2.89
C PHE A 102 -11.74 5.65 4.35
N THR A 103 -11.73 4.39 4.73
CA THR A 103 -12.01 3.92 6.08
C THR A 103 -10.97 2.88 6.50
N SER A 104 -11.04 2.46 7.78
CA SER A 104 -10.04 1.57 8.36
C SER A 104 -10.10 0.15 7.81
N ILE A 105 -8.93 -0.44 7.61
CA ILE A 105 -8.75 -1.87 7.36
C ILE A 105 -9.15 -2.63 8.63
N LYS A 106 -9.75 -3.79 8.44
CA LYS A 106 -10.07 -4.75 9.50
C LYS A 106 -9.06 -5.89 9.46
N GLU A 107 -8.86 -6.54 10.59
CA GLU A 107 -7.93 -7.69 10.64
C GLU A 107 -8.28 -8.78 9.63
N ASP A 108 -9.56 -9.03 9.42
CA ASP A 108 -10.03 -10.03 8.44
C ASP A 108 -9.68 -9.68 7.00
N ASP A 109 -9.35 -8.43 6.73
CA ASP A 109 -8.95 -7.99 5.39
C ASP A 109 -7.50 -8.36 5.06
N ILE A 110 -6.66 -8.55 6.07
CA ILE A 110 -5.22 -8.79 5.87
C ILE A 110 -4.95 -10.03 5.02
N PRO A 111 -5.56 -11.20 5.31
CA PRO A 111 -5.36 -12.37 4.45
C PRO A 111 -5.79 -12.13 2.99
N ILE A 112 -6.84 -11.36 2.78
CA ILE A 112 -7.32 -11.01 1.44
C ILE A 112 -6.29 -10.14 0.73
N ILE A 113 -5.78 -9.12 1.42
CA ILE A 113 -4.74 -8.23 0.88
C ILE A 113 -3.51 -9.05 0.51
N GLU A 114 -3.04 -9.90 1.42
CA GLU A 114 -1.82 -10.67 1.20
C GLU A 114 -1.98 -11.74 0.12
N SER A 115 -3.18 -12.21 -0.13
CA SER A 115 -3.44 -13.14 -1.23
C SER A 115 -3.40 -12.47 -2.60
N HIS A 116 -3.57 -11.15 -2.66
CA HIS A 116 -3.57 -10.38 -3.91
C HIS A 116 -2.31 -9.54 -4.13
N LEU A 117 -1.51 -9.33 -3.10
CA LEU A 117 -0.28 -8.54 -3.17
C LEU A 117 0.90 -9.42 -2.79
N ILE A 118 1.54 -10.02 -3.79
CA ILE A 118 2.54 -11.06 -3.61
C ILE A 118 3.94 -10.46 -3.73
N PRO A 119 4.80 -10.62 -2.70
CA PRO A 119 6.19 -10.18 -2.79
C PRO A 119 7.01 -11.09 -3.70
N LEU A 120 8.06 -10.55 -4.31
CA LEU A 120 8.94 -11.30 -5.18
C LEU A 120 9.71 -12.39 -4.41
N MET A 121 10.15 -12.07 -3.20
CA MET A 121 10.95 -12.96 -2.36
C MET A 121 10.36 -13.03 -0.94
N PRO A 122 9.30 -13.84 -0.72
CA PRO A 122 8.64 -13.89 0.58
C PRO A 122 9.58 -14.25 1.74
N ASP A 123 10.55 -15.14 1.49
CA ASP A 123 11.47 -15.62 2.51
C ASP A 123 12.49 -14.57 2.95
N LYS A 124 12.64 -13.49 2.19
CA LYS A 124 13.60 -12.42 2.49
C LYS A 124 12.97 -11.19 3.11
N MET A 125 11.66 -11.19 3.31
CA MET A 125 11.00 -10.06 3.97
C MET A 125 11.35 -10.00 5.44
N ILE A 126 11.54 -8.78 5.93
CA ILE A 126 11.81 -8.51 7.35
C ILE A 126 10.73 -7.58 7.90
N ASN A 127 10.65 -7.50 9.22
CA ASN A 127 9.73 -6.56 9.87
C ASN A 127 10.22 -5.13 9.64
N TYR A 128 9.27 -4.23 9.38
CA TYR A 128 9.60 -2.81 9.30
C TYR A 128 9.81 -2.28 10.72
N GLU A 129 10.94 -1.57 10.92
CA GLU A 129 11.21 -0.85 12.15
C GLU A 129 11.45 0.61 11.80
N GLU A 130 10.69 1.51 12.43
CA GLU A 130 10.90 2.94 12.19
C GLU A 130 12.31 3.32 12.63
N ALA A 131 12.99 4.05 11.73
CA ALA A 131 14.25 4.67 12.07
C ALA A 131 14.02 5.79 13.10
N GLU A 132 14.75 5.79 14.13
CA GLU A 132 14.69 6.82 15.18
C GLU A 132 15.58 8.02 14.85
#